data_8838272741eeac26a7351ef3019061d1
#
_entry.id   8838272741eeac26a7351ef3019061d1
#
_cell.length_a   1.000
_cell.length_b   1.000
_cell.length_c   1.000
_cell.angle_alpha   90.00
_cell.angle_beta   90.00
_cell.angle_gamma   90.00
#
_symmetry.space_group_name_H-M   'P 1'
#
loop_
_entity.id
_entity.type
_entity.pdbx_description
1 polymer ?
#
loop_
_entity_poly.entity_id
_entity_poly.type
_entity_poly.pdbx_seq_one_letter_code
_entity_poly.pdbx_strand_id
1 'polypeptide(L)'
;MCGYYGGCLYYIDTGAEDKEMANPLVLEPVTFRQGSLKGFRLIEPFMVSPGRYNSVNPMASDYFKPDVWYVQGIPVHSSRLLYFAENNLPSLLKPAYNFFGLSLAQKVLDAVSHYTACREAAARLLQKYALTVFKTDMSQILSGGMDDTINRRIAYFVQNRDNDGCATIDKESEDLVVMTTSLAGVTDLVRQAQEYVAAM
;
A
#
# COMPACT_ATOMS: atom_id res chain seq x y z
N MET A 1 -15.15 7.09 2.06
CA MET A 1 -14.53 7.16 3.41
C MET A 1 -14.25 5.79 4.01
N CYS A 2 -15.21 4.88 4.04
CA CYS A 2 -14.98 3.54 4.62
C CYS A 2 -13.82 2.79 3.97
N GLY A 3 -13.72 2.75 2.65
CA GLY A 3 -12.60 2.10 1.97
C GLY A 3 -11.22 2.72 2.26
N TYR A 4 -11.17 4.02 2.56
CA TYR A 4 -9.89 4.71 2.80
C TYR A 4 -9.42 4.58 4.24
N TYR A 5 -10.35 4.69 5.21
CA TYR A 5 -10.04 4.69 6.65
C TYR A 5 -10.55 3.44 7.38
N GLY A 6 -11.14 2.47 6.66
CA GLY A 6 -11.72 1.28 7.27
C GLY A 6 -13.09 1.50 7.92
N GLY A 7 -13.59 2.73 7.98
CA GLY A 7 -14.90 3.06 8.53
C GLY A 7 -15.14 4.55 8.67
N CYS A 8 -16.30 4.91 9.20
CA CYS A 8 -16.68 6.28 9.52
C CYS A 8 -17.86 6.29 10.50
N LEU A 9 -18.10 7.44 11.13
CA LEU A 9 -19.29 7.70 11.91
C LEU A 9 -20.14 8.78 11.23
N TYR A 10 -21.46 8.65 11.33
CA TYR A 10 -22.36 9.74 11.00
C TYR A 10 -23.06 10.19 12.29
N TYR A 11 -22.89 11.45 12.63
CA TYR A 11 -23.60 12.07 13.71
C TYR A 11 -25.01 12.45 13.24
N ILE A 12 -26.01 12.08 14.05
CA ILE A 12 -27.40 12.43 13.85
C ILE A 12 -27.63 13.82 14.48
N ASP A 13 -27.63 14.86 13.64
CA ASP A 13 -27.80 16.22 14.10
C ASP A 13 -29.28 16.53 14.40
N THR A 14 -29.59 16.61 15.68
CA THR A 14 -30.90 17.00 16.21
C THR A 14 -30.91 18.44 16.76
N GLY A 15 -29.76 19.13 16.68
CA GLY A 15 -29.59 20.45 17.27
C GLY A 15 -29.45 20.46 18.78
N ALA A 16 -29.09 19.34 19.39
CA ALA A 16 -28.78 19.24 20.81
C ALA A 16 -27.52 20.05 21.15
N GLU A 17 -27.50 20.62 22.36
CA GLU A 17 -26.32 21.30 22.90
C GLU A 17 -25.24 20.28 23.27
N ASP A 18 -23.97 20.71 23.31
CA ASP A 18 -22.81 19.84 23.60
C ASP A 18 -22.95 19.08 24.93
N LYS A 19 -23.58 19.67 25.91
CA LYS A 19 -23.83 19.06 27.22
C LYS A 19 -24.80 17.88 27.17
N GLU A 20 -25.69 17.86 26.20
CA GLU A 20 -26.71 16.83 26.03
C GLU A 20 -26.20 15.68 25.13
N MET A 21 -25.10 15.86 24.43
CA MET A 21 -24.59 14.87 23.51
C MET A 21 -24.13 13.58 24.21
N ALA A 22 -23.71 13.68 25.47
CA ALA A 22 -23.32 12.51 26.27
C ALA A 22 -24.53 11.63 26.68
N ASN A 23 -25.74 12.15 26.61
CA ASN A 23 -26.94 11.42 26.97
C ASN A 23 -27.48 10.62 25.79
N PRO A 24 -28.10 9.44 26.02
CA PRO A 24 -28.72 8.64 24.97
C PRO A 24 -29.76 9.46 24.17
N LEU A 25 -29.82 9.18 22.88
CA LEU A 25 -30.89 9.74 22.05
C LEU A 25 -32.17 8.95 22.28
N VAL A 26 -33.13 9.61 22.92
CA VAL A 26 -34.45 9.03 23.17
C VAL A 26 -35.39 9.48 22.07
N LEU A 27 -35.93 8.49 21.34
CA LEU A 27 -36.85 8.69 20.20
C LEU A 27 -38.30 8.58 20.69
N GLU A 28 -38.74 9.55 21.53
CA GLU A 28 -40.13 9.60 21.92
C GLU A 28 -40.94 10.53 21.01
N PRO A 29 -42.22 10.24 20.73
CA PRO A 29 -43.06 11.09 19.87
C PRO A 29 -43.22 12.53 20.37
N VAL A 30 -43.02 12.75 21.68
CA VAL A 30 -43.07 14.08 22.31
C VAL A 30 -41.80 14.86 22.02
N THR A 31 -40.67 14.19 22.01
CA THR A 31 -39.34 14.82 21.86
C THR A 31 -38.91 14.90 20.40
N PHE A 32 -39.35 13.94 19.57
CA PHE A 32 -39.00 13.87 18.16
C PHE A 32 -40.19 14.28 17.29
N ARG A 33 -40.24 15.56 16.93
CA ARG A 33 -41.27 16.12 16.05
C ARG A 33 -40.75 16.28 14.61
N GLN A 34 -41.66 16.52 13.68
CA GLN A 34 -41.29 16.86 12.32
C GLN A 34 -40.38 18.10 12.33
N GLY A 35 -39.18 17.98 11.69
CA GLY A 35 -38.16 19.02 11.67
C GLY A 35 -37.12 18.96 12.81
N SER A 36 -37.22 17.99 13.74
CA SER A 36 -36.20 17.79 14.80
C SER A 36 -34.87 17.26 14.21
N LEU A 37 -34.91 16.49 13.10
CA LEU A 37 -33.72 16.05 12.39
C LEU A 37 -33.22 17.17 11.49
N LYS A 38 -32.03 17.72 11.80
CA LYS A 38 -31.37 18.75 11.00
C LYS A 38 -30.52 18.16 9.88
N GLY A 39 -29.98 16.96 10.09
CA GLY A 39 -29.17 16.28 9.09
C GLY A 39 -28.22 15.23 9.66
N PHE A 40 -27.34 14.74 8.81
CA PHE A 40 -26.27 13.82 9.18
C PHE A 40 -24.92 14.47 8.90
N ARG A 41 -24.00 14.39 9.86
CA ARG A 41 -22.64 14.90 9.70
C ARG A 41 -21.65 13.75 9.70
N LEU A 42 -20.86 13.65 8.65
CA LEU A 42 -19.78 12.68 8.54
C LEU A 42 -18.66 13.06 9.51
N ILE A 43 -18.19 12.07 10.29
CA ILE A 43 -17.06 12.20 11.19
C ILE A 43 -16.02 11.13 10.79
N GLU A 44 -14.80 11.57 10.59
CA GLU A 44 -13.69 10.71 10.17
C GLU A 44 -13.07 9.98 11.38
N PRO A 45 -12.56 8.77 11.21
CA PRO A 45 -12.05 7.93 12.29
C PRO A 45 -10.94 8.55 13.13
N PHE A 46 -10.13 9.43 12.57
CA PHE A 46 -9.04 10.09 13.29
C PHE A 46 -9.51 11.26 14.19
N MET A 47 -10.76 11.72 14.00
CA MET A 47 -11.36 12.78 14.83
C MET A 47 -12.04 12.23 16.08
N VAL A 48 -12.12 10.90 16.22
CA VAL A 48 -12.85 10.26 17.30
C VAL A 48 -11.96 9.31 18.08
N SER A 49 -12.28 9.15 19.35
CA SER A 49 -11.71 8.12 20.20
C SER A 49 -12.81 7.38 20.96
N PRO A 50 -12.70 6.05 21.13
CA PRO A 50 -13.66 5.29 21.90
C PRO A 50 -13.56 5.66 23.38
N GLY A 51 -14.70 5.75 24.02
CA GLY A 51 -14.77 5.87 25.46
C GLY A 51 -14.69 4.50 26.13
N ARG A 52 -15.48 4.32 27.19
CA ARG A 52 -15.53 3.07 27.94
C ARG A 52 -16.20 1.98 27.11
N TYR A 53 -15.65 0.77 27.14
CA TYR A 53 -16.19 -0.42 26.51
C TYR A 53 -15.95 -1.66 27.39
N ASN A 54 -16.82 -2.67 27.25
CA ASN A 54 -16.70 -3.94 27.98
C ASN A 54 -15.72 -4.88 27.24
N SER A 55 -14.63 -5.23 27.90
CA SER A 55 -13.63 -6.18 27.37
C SER A 55 -13.60 -7.52 28.13
N VAL A 56 -14.40 -7.66 29.19
CA VAL A 56 -14.30 -8.78 30.14
C VAL A 56 -15.23 -9.93 29.77
N ASN A 57 -16.48 -9.62 29.43
CA ASN A 57 -17.50 -10.63 29.22
C ASN A 57 -17.89 -10.75 27.74
N PRO A 58 -17.40 -11.78 27.00
CA PRO A 58 -17.73 -11.96 25.59
C PRO A 58 -19.19 -12.33 25.32
N MET A 59 -19.94 -12.78 26.35
CA MET A 59 -21.36 -13.10 26.24
C MET A 59 -22.27 -11.89 26.36
N ALA A 60 -21.73 -10.74 26.79
CA ALA A 60 -22.50 -9.52 26.94
C ALA A 60 -22.76 -8.85 25.59
N SER A 61 -23.93 -8.26 25.43
CA SER A 61 -24.33 -7.57 24.19
C SER A 61 -23.52 -6.31 23.87
N ASP A 62 -22.87 -5.75 24.88
CA ASP A 62 -21.98 -4.57 24.84
C ASP A 62 -20.50 -4.91 24.67
N TYR A 63 -20.17 -6.21 24.48
CA TYR A 63 -18.79 -6.67 24.34
C TYR A 63 -18.10 -5.97 23.17
N PHE A 64 -16.97 -5.29 23.45
CA PHE A 64 -16.22 -4.45 22.51
C PHE A 64 -17.10 -3.47 21.74
N LYS A 65 -18.08 -2.85 22.41
CA LYS A 65 -18.90 -1.76 21.86
C LYS A 65 -18.78 -0.56 22.79
N PRO A 66 -18.20 0.57 22.34
CA PRO A 66 -18.14 1.78 23.14
C PRO A 66 -19.54 2.39 23.34
N ASP A 67 -19.87 2.74 24.59
CA ASP A 67 -21.14 3.42 24.92
C ASP A 67 -21.07 4.90 24.53
N VAL A 68 -19.91 5.51 24.70
CA VAL A 68 -19.66 6.92 24.41
C VAL A 68 -18.43 7.04 23.52
N TRP A 69 -18.49 7.95 22.58
CA TRP A 69 -17.38 8.34 21.73
C TRP A 69 -16.98 9.78 22.03
N TYR A 70 -15.69 10.05 22.05
CA TYR A 70 -15.17 11.40 22.15
C TYR A 70 -14.86 11.92 20.74
N VAL A 71 -15.61 12.92 20.31
CA VAL A 71 -15.41 13.61 19.04
C VAL A 71 -14.67 14.90 19.33
N GLN A 72 -13.38 14.95 19.04
CA GLN A 72 -12.50 16.09 19.38
C GLN A 72 -12.65 16.55 20.84
N GLY A 73 -12.82 15.59 21.77
CA GLY A 73 -12.95 15.85 23.18
C GLY A 73 -14.40 16.03 23.69
N ILE A 74 -15.38 16.15 22.80
CA ILE A 74 -16.81 16.23 23.16
C ILE A 74 -17.35 14.81 23.29
N PRO A 75 -17.92 14.42 24.44
CA PRO A 75 -18.52 13.10 24.62
C PRO A 75 -19.86 13.02 23.88
N VAL A 76 -20.00 12.02 23.02
CA VAL A 76 -21.20 11.75 22.23
C VAL A 76 -21.64 10.30 22.49
N HIS A 77 -22.89 10.12 22.92
CA HIS A 77 -23.43 8.78 23.16
C HIS A 77 -23.59 8.00 21.84
N SER A 78 -23.31 6.70 21.88
CA SER A 78 -23.32 5.82 20.69
C SER A 78 -24.66 5.82 19.95
N SER A 79 -25.80 6.00 20.65
CA SER A 79 -27.13 6.09 20.04
C SER A 79 -27.33 7.31 19.13
N ARG A 80 -26.46 8.32 19.22
CA ARG A 80 -26.45 9.51 18.36
C ARG A 80 -25.55 9.38 17.14
N LEU A 81 -24.89 8.21 17.01
CA LEU A 81 -23.92 7.93 15.97
C LEU A 81 -24.33 6.71 15.17
N LEU A 82 -24.29 6.81 13.86
CA LEU A 82 -24.37 5.65 12.97
C LEU A 82 -22.94 5.21 12.68
N TYR A 83 -22.63 4.01 13.06
CA TYR A 83 -21.31 3.42 12.93
C TYR A 83 -21.24 2.55 11.68
N PHE A 84 -20.27 2.84 10.81
CA PHE A 84 -19.98 2.07 9.62
C PHE A 84 -18.52 1.61 9.64
N ALA A 85 -18.30 0.32 9.50
CA ALA A 85 -16.98 -0.26 9.37
C ALA A 85 -16.96 -1.32 8.27
N GLU A 86 -15.93 -1.27 7.45
CA GLU A 86 -15.62 -2.30 6.45
C GLU A 86 -14.49 -3.18 6.96
N ASN A 87 -14.39 -4.40 6.41
CA ASN A 87 -13.33 -5.36 6.77
C ASN A 87 -13.18 -5.52 8.30
N ASN A 88 -14.26 -5.94 8.94
CA ASN A 88 -14.33 -6.10 10.38
C ASN A 88 -13.16 -6.90 10.96
N LEU A 89 -12.55 -6.37 12.00
CA LEU A 89 -11.46 -6.99 12.72
C LEU A 89 -11.95 -7.85 13.88
N PRO A 90 -11.17 -8.88 14.30
CA PRO A 90 -11.40 -9.60 15.55
C PRO A 90 -11.47 -8.64 16.74
N SER A 91 -12.29 -8.95 17.73
CA SER A 91 -12.58 -8.04 18.85
C SER A 91 -11.34 -7.51 19.56
N LEU A 92 -10.32 -8.35 19.75
CA LEU A 92 -9.07 -7.97 20.42
C LEU A 92 -8.23 -6.95 19.62
N LEU A 93 -8.38 -6.90 18.30
CA LEU A 93 -7.65 -5.97 17.44
C LEU A 93 -8.39 -4.64 17.25
N LYS A 94 -9.70 -4.59 17.53
CA LYS A 94 -10.52 -3.38 17.36
C LYS A 94 -9.93 -2.12 18.02
N PRO A 95 -9.42 -2.16 19.28
CA PRO A 95 -8.86 -0.97 19.90
C PRO A 95 -7.65 -0.40 19.17
N ALA A 96 -6.81 -1.24 18.57
CA ALA A 96 -5.64 -0.79 17.80
C ALA A 96 -6.02 -0.02 16.53
N TYR A 97 -7.22 -0.27 16.01
CA TYR A 97 -7.78 0.40 14.81
C TYR A 97 -8.91 1.36 15.16
N ASN A 98 -8.89 1.89 16.36
CA ASN A 98 -9.90 2.84 16.86
C ASN A 98 -11.34 2.32 16.68
N PHE A 99 -11.54 1.00 16.85
CA PHE A 99 -12.79 0.25 16.64
C PHE A 99 -13.31 0.20 15.21
N PHE A 100 -12.65 0.83 14.24
CA PHE A 100 -12.99 0.70 12.83
C PHE A 100 -12.39 -0.58 12.22
N GLY A 101 -12.68 -0.80 10.96
CA GLY A 101 -12.14 -1.94 10.23
C GLY A 101 -10.79 -1.64 9.56
N LEU A 102 -10.30 -2.62 8.80
CA LEU A 102 -9.10 -2.46 8.00
C LEU A 102 -9.40 -1.61 6.75
N SER A 103 -8.57 -0.62 6.46
CA SER A 103 -8.73 0.15 5.24
C SER A 103 -8.40 -0.69 3.99
N LEU A 104 -9.01 -0.37 2.87
CA LEU A 104 -8.69 -1.00 1.59
C LEU A 104 -7.21 -0.79 1.24
N ALA A 105 -6.69 0.41 1.52
CA ALA A 105 -5.28 0.72 1.29
C ALA A 105 -4.33 -0.22 2.05
N GLN A 106 -4.63 -0.50 3.33
CA GLN A 106 -3.84 -1.46 4.12
C GLN A 106 -3.95 -2.89 3.59
N LYS A 107 -5.12 -3.27 3.09
CA LYS A 107 -5.38 -4.59 2.52
C LYS A 107 -4.58 -4.85 1.24
N VAL A 108 -4.52 -3.85 0.36
CA VAL A 108 -3.85 -3.99 -0.94
C VAL A 108 -2.38 -3.60 -0.93
N LEU A 109 -1.86 -3.04 0.16
CA LEU A 109 -0.49 -2.50 0.24
C LEU A 109 0.56 -3.53 -0.16
N ASP A 110 0.48 -4.75 0.37
CA ASP A 110 1.42 -5.82 0.06
C ASP A 110 1.33 -6.24 -1.41
N ALA A 111 0.12 -6.37 -1.94
CA ALA A 111 -0.10 -6.73 -3.34
C ALA A 111 0.46 -5.66 -4.28
N VAL A 112 0.26 -4.37 -3.97
CA VAL A 112 0.82 -3.24 -4.74
C VAL A 112 2.34 -3.22 -4.65
N SER A 113 2.91 -3.47 -3.48
CA SER A 113 4.37 -3.52 -3.31
C SER A 113 5.01 -4.64 -4.13
N HIS A 114 4.41 -5.83 -4.14
CA HIS A 114 4.84 -6.95 -4.99
C HIS A 114 4.72 -6.62 -6.47
N TYR A 115 3.62 -6.03 -6.90
CA TYR A 115 3.45 -5.62 -8.29
C TYR A 115 4.51 -4.61 -8.73
N THR A 116 4.78 -3.61 -7.90
CA THR A 116 5.82 -2.61 -8.16
C THR A 116 7.20 -3.25 -8.27
N ALA A 117 7.55 -4.15 -7.34
CA ALA A 117 8.80 -4.90 -7.38
C ALA A 117 8.93 -5.78 -8.65
N CYS A 118 7.86 -6.45 -9.06
CA CYS A 118 7.85 -7.22 -10.31
C CYS A 118 8.09 -6.34 -11.53
N ARG A 119 7.46 -5.17 -11.61
CA ARG A 119 7.67 -4.21 -12.70
C ARG A 119 9.09 -3.67 -12.74
N GLU A 120 9.65 -3.33 -11.60
CA GLU A 120 11.04 -2.87 -11.51
C GLU A 120 12.03 -3.98 -11.92
N ALA A 121 11.80 -5.20 -11.46
CA ALA A 121 12.62 -6.36 -11.85
C ALA A 121 12.56 -6.59 -13.36
N ALA A 122 11.36 -6.55 -13.96
CA ALA A 122 11.18 -6.66 -15.40
C ALA A 122 11.91 -5.54 -16.17
N ALA A 123 11.81 -4.29 -15.70
CA ALA A 123 12.52 -3.16 -16.31
C ALA A 123 14.05 -3.32 -16.23
N ARG A 124 14.58 -3.76 -15.09
CA ARG A 124 16.02 -4.06 -14.93
C ARG A 124 16.48 -5.22 -15.82
N LEU A 125 15.63 -6.24 -16.00
CA LEU A 125 15.90 -7.35 -16.88
C LEU A 125 15.98 -6.89 -18.34
N LEU A 126 15.07 -6.02 -18.77
CA LEU A 126 15.09 -5.41 -20.11
C LEU A 126 16.36 -4.58 -20.34
N GLN A 127 16.78 -3.79 -19.34
CA GLN A 127 18.03 -3.01 -19.43
C GLN A 127 19.28 -3.89 -19.56
N LYS A 128 19.25 -5.08 -18.95
CA LYS A 128 20.35 -6.06 -18.95
C LYS A 128 20.12 -7.24 -19.92
N TYR A 129 19.17 -7.08 -20.83
CA TYR A 129 18.78 -8.17 -21.73
C TYR A 129 19.93 -8.76 -22.52
N ALA A 130 20.83 -7.91 -22.98
CA ALA A 130 22.01 -8.32 -23.73
C ALA A 130 23.27 -7.90 -22.95
N LEU A 131 23.97 -8.90 -22.40
CA LEU A 131 25.30 -8.71 -21.87
C LEU A 131 26.32 -8.98 -22.95
N THR A 132 27.05 -7.97 -23.35
CA THR A 132 28.18 -8.13 -24.26
C THR A 132 29.43 -8.54 -23.48
N VAL A 133 29.95 -9.70 -23.78
CA VAL A 133 31.17 -10.21 -23.14
C VAL A 133 32.32 -10.09 -24.18
N PHE A 134 33.31 -9.30 -23.79
CA PHE A 134 34.55 -9.17 -24.55
C PHE A 134 35.55 -10.18 -23.99
N LYS A 135 35.92 -11.16 -24.78
CA LYS A 135 36.91 -12.18 -24.41
C LYS A 135 38.28 -11.72 -24.85
N THR A 136 39.21 -11.72 -23.94
CA THR A 136 40.62 -11.43 -24.19
C THR A 136 41.50 -12.39 -23.39
N ASP A 137 42.78 -12.50 -23.75
CA ASP A 137 43.71 -13.33 -23.00
C ASP A 137 44.06 -12.72 -21.65
N MET A 138 43.47 -13.27 -20.58
CA MET A 138 43.68 -12.84 -19.21
C MET A 138 45.08 -13.16 -18.65
N SER A 139 45.85 -14.04 -19.28
CA SER A 139 47.19 -14.44 -18.84
C SER A 139 48.18 -13.27 -18.95
N GLN A 140 48.02 -12.43 -19.96
CA GLN A 140 48.83 -11.23 -20.16
C GLN A 140 48.46 -10.10 -19.20
N ILE A 141 47.21 -10.03 -18.78
CA ILE A 141 46.72 -9.04 -17.80
C ILE A 141 47.27 -9.35 -16.41
N LEU A 142 47.17 -10.61 -15.99
CA LEU A 142 47.64 -11.07 -14.68
C LEU A 142 49.16 -11.00 -14.52
N SER A 143 49.93 -10.97 -15.60
CA SER A 143 51.38 -10.79 -15.58
C SER A 143 51.86 -9.32 -15.42
N GLY A 144 50.92 -8.37 -15.31
CA GLY A 144 51.21 -6.99 -14.87
C GLY A 144 51.60 -5.99 -15.95
N GLY A 145 51.34 -6.31 -17.25
CA GLY A 145 51.86 -5.47 -18.33
C GLY A 145 50.86 -4.62 -19.15
N MET A 146 49.53 -4.79 -18.97
CA MET A 146 48.56 -4.25 -19.94
C MET A 146 47.30 -3.59 -19.43
N ASP A 147 47.22 -3.20 -18.16
CA ASP A 147 45.99 -2.61 -17.56
C ASP A 147 45.50 -1.38 -18.33
N ASP A 148 46.36 -0.46 -18.72
CA ASP A 148 46.01 0.77 -19.40
C ASP A 148 45.46 0.55 -20.83
N THR A 149 46.04 -0.42 -21.54
CA THR A 149 45.64 -0.70 -22.94
C THR A 149 44.26 -1.36 -22.99
N ILE A 150 43.98 -2.27 -22.06
CA ILE A 150 42.71 -2.96 -21.97
C ILE A 150 41.60 -2.00 -21.49
N ASN A 151 41.90 -1.18 -20.49
CA ASN A 151 40.95 -0.19 -20.02
C ASN A 151 40.59 0.82 -21.12
N ARG A 152 41.56 1.27 -21.92
CA ARG A 152 41.30 2.13 -23.09
C ARG A 152 40.46 1.41 -24.14
N ARG A 153 40.67 0.13 -24.35
CA ARG A 153 39.90 -0.67 -25.31
C ARG A 153 38.47 -0.89 -24.85
N ILE A 154 38.27 -1.21 -23.56
CA ILE A 154 36.93 -1.31 -22.97
C ILE A 154 36.21 0.03 -23.05
N ALA A 155 36.88 1.14 -22.72
CA ALA A 155 36.32 2.47 -22.82
C ALA A 155 35.92 2.83 -24.25
N TYR A 156 36.78 2.52 -25.23
CA TYR A 156 36.46 2.68 -26.65
C TYR A 156 35.26 1.85 -27.08
N PHE A 157 35.19 0.59 -26.66
CA PHE A 157 34.08 -0.30 -26.96
C PHE A 157 32.76 0.21 -26.32
N VAL A 158 32.78 0.63 -25.05
CA VAL A 158 31.61 1.20 -24.36
C VAL A 158 31.14 2.48 -25.02
N GLN A 159 32.07 3.33 -25.48
CA GLN A 159 31.76 4.60 -26.10
C GLN A 159 31.18 4.46 -27.51
N ASN A 160 31.56 3.41 -28.24
CA ASN A 160 31.11 3.14 -29.61
C ASN A 160 29.98 2.07 -29.68
N ARG A 161 29.48 1.62 -28.51
CA ARG A 161 28.41 0.65 -28.41
C ARG A 161 27.04 1.30 -28.58
N ASP A 162 26.80 2.08 -29.58
CA ASP A 162 25.45 2.48 -29.97
C ASP A 162 24.87 1.45 -30.97
N ASN A 163 23.52 1.42 -31.08
CA ASN A 163 22.83 0.51 -31.99
C ASN A 163 23.26 0.67 -33.45
N ASP A 164 23.85 1.81 -33.79
CA ASP A 164 24.35 2.14 -35.12
C ASP A 164 25.88 2.15 -35.21
N GLY A 165 26.57 1.86 -34.09
CA GLY A 165 28.03 1.86 -33.99
C GLY A 165 28.65 0.55 -34.45
N CYS A 166 29.73 0.61 -35.23
CA CYS A 166 30.54 -0.54 -35.64
C CYS A 166 31.76 -0.60 -34.73
N ALA A 167 31.86 -1.67 -33.92
CA ALA A 167 33.06 -1.93 -33.11
C ALA A 167 34.02 -2.86 -33.87
N THR A 168 35.30 -2.47 -33.92
CA THR A 168 36.37 -3.29 -34.49
C THR A 168 37.06 -4.12 -33.41
N ILE A 169 37.16 -5.43 -33.62
CA ILE A 169 37.85 -6.38 -32.74
C ILE A 169 39.01 -7.04 -33.50
N ASP A 170 40.01 -7.50 -32.77
CA ASP A 170 41.12 -8.22 -33.36
C ASP A 170 40.69 -9.68 -33.64
N LYS A 171 40.96 -10.14 -34.86
CA LYS A 171 40.47 -11.43 -35.38
C LYS A 171 41.05 -12.63 -34.61
N GLU A 172 42.28 -12.51 -34.11
CA GLU A 172 43.01 -13.65 -33.54
C GLU A 172 43.00 -13.70 -32.02
N SER A 173 42.94 -12.55 -31.37
CA SER A 173 43.08 -12.43 -29.92
C SER A 173 41.80 -12.07 -29.18
N GLU A 174 40.73 -11.69 -29.87
CA GLU A 174 39.51 -11.18 -29.28
C GLU A 174 38.26 -11.84 -29.84
N ASP A 175 37.30 -12.12 -28.97
CA ASP A 175 36.02 -12.65 -29.36
C ASP A 175 34.90 -11.89 -28.62
N LEU A 176 33.86 -11.58 -29.33
CA LEU A 176 32.70 -10.90 -28.82
C LEU A 176 31.49 -11.83 -28.74
N VAL A 177 31.02 -12.11 -27.54
CA VAL A 177 29.84 -12.94 -27.35
C VAL A 177 28.74 -12.11 -26.71
N VAL A 178 27.58 -12.08 -27.36
CA VAL A 178 26.37 -11.49 -26.79
C VAL A 178 25.60 -12.58 -26.09
N MET A 179 25.58 -12.48 -24.75
CA MET A 179 24.73 -13.37 -23.94
C MET A 179 23.37 -12.72 -23.79
N THR A 180 22.34 -13.34 -24.36
CA THR A 180 20.95 -12.89 -24.23
C THR A 180 20.25 -13.67 -23.12
N THR A 181 19.54 -12.95 -22.25
CA THR A 181 18.71 -13.56 -21.21
C THR A 181 17.32 -13.85 -21.78
N SER A 182 16.74 -15.01 -21.47
CA SER A 182 15.37 -15.30 -21.88
C SER A 182 14.38 -14.38 -21.19
N LEU A 183 13.55 -13.69 -21.96
CA LEU A 183 12.43 -12.87 -21.47
C LEU A 183 11.11 -13.67 -21.43
N ALA A 184 11.15 -14.97 -21.75
CA ALA A 184 9.97 -15.82 -21.73
C ALA A 184 9.38 -15.87 -20.29
N GLY A 185 8.07 -15.65 -20.18
CA GLY A 185 7.35 -15.68 -18.90
C GLY A 185 7.39 -14.38 -18.07
N VAL A 186 8.25 -13.41 -18.40
CA VAL A 186 8.30 -12.13 -17.63
C VAL A 186 6.97 -11.38 -17.74
N THR A 187 6.38 -11.34 -18.92
CA THR A 187 5.08 -10.71 -19.16
C THR A 187 3.97 -11.37 -18.35
N ASP A 188 3.99 -12.70 -18.27
CA ASP A 188 3.00 -13.48 -17.52
C ASP A 188 3.13 -13.24 -16.02
N LEU A 189 4.35 -13.15 -15.49
CA LEU A 189 4.58 -12.81 -14.07
C LEU A 189 4.06 -11.43 -13.72
N VAL A 190 4.34 -10.42 -14.55
CA VAL A 190 3.82 -9.06 -14.34
C VAL A 190 2.30 -9.03 -14.42
N ARG A 191 1.70 -9.77 -15.38
CA ARG A 191 0.25 -9.89 -15.50
C ARG A 191 -0.37 -10.57 -14.29
N GLN A 192 0.19 -11.69 -13.80
CA GLN A 192 -0.30 -12.36 -12.59
C GLN A 192 -0.23 -11.44 -11.36
N ALA A 193 0.84 -10.68 -11.21
CA ALA A 193 0.96 -9.71 -10.12
C ALA A 193 -0.09 -8.60 -10.23
N GLN A 194 -0.40 -8.14 -11.45
CA GLN A 194 -1.47 -7.16 -11.70
C GLN A 194 -2.86 -7.73 -11.40
N GLU A 195 -3.15 -8.96 -11.82
CA GLU A 195 -4.41 -9.67 -11.56
C GLU A 195 -4.61 -9.88 -10.05
N TYR A 196 -3.53 -10.17 -9.32
CA TYR A 196 -3.59 -10.31 -7.86
C TYR A 196 -3.97 -8.99 -7.17
N VAL A 197 -3.41 -7.86 -7.60
CA VAL A 197 -3.81 -6.53 -7.09
C VAL A 197 -5.28 -6.23 -7.40
N ALA A 198 -5.76 -6.62 -8.59
CA ALA A 198 -7.14 -6.38 -9.00
C ALA A 198 -8.16 -7.26 -8.26
N ALA A 199 -7.73 -8.39 -7.71
CA ALA A 199 -8.58 -9.33 -6.96
C ALA A 199 -8.75 -8.97 -5.48
N MET A 200 -7.95 -8.02 -4.95
CA MET A 200 -7.99 -7.54 -3.55
C MET A 200 -9.02 -6.44 -3.35
#